data_72dc0c100966259969d30ed7e24ae227
#
_entry.id   72dc0c100966259969d30ed7e24ae227
#
_cell.length_a   1.000
_cell.length_b   1.000
_cell.length_c   1.000
_cell.angle_alpha   90.00
_cell.angle_beta   90.00
_cell.angle_gamma   90.00
#
_symmetry.space_group_name_H-M   'P 1'
#
loop_
_entity.id
_entity.type
_entity.pdbx_description
1 polymer ?
#
loop_
_entity_poly.entity_id
_entity_poly.type
_entity_poly.pdbx_seq_one_letter_code
_entity_poly.pdbx_strand_id
1 'polypeptide(L)'
;MAEGGTGYSHCVTIARSDNVFGPYETMPDNPLLTSDQNNLTAIQKCGHGSFVETQNGEWYMAHLCSRPNSARGSLLGRETALQKITWQDGWPRLACGGKIAQNAVPAPKDLPEVELPAMAEQDDFIAPILAPGYATPRTPLGDCVNLTVRPGWLRLTGQESMNSLHHVTLVARRQQEHEMQAETRMDFAPVCPEQMAGFTYCYDSMNFYLLGKTCAEDGTPVLELLKSDTGVVEDVCDPVPVPDGTLDFKLTTTPDGGMAQFYYRQPQGEWQSIGPACPTDILTDEHCRGFTGAHVGVYAHDMAGLHNHADFDYLNVHFER
;
A
#
# COMPACT_ATOMS: atom_id res chain seq x y z
N MET A 1 -23.14 0.01 13.54
CA MET A 1 -22.81 -1.28 12.89
C MET A 1 -22.30 -0.98 11.48
N ALA A 2 -21.39 -1.79 10.97
CA ALA A 2 -20.92 -1.72 9.59
C ALA A 2 -21.55 -2.85 8.78
N GLU A 3 -21.97 -2.56 7.56
CA GLU A 3 -22.55 -3.53 6.65
C GLU A 3 -21.91 -3.39 5.26
N GLY A 4 -21.91 -4.48 4.48
CA GLY A 4 -21.38 -4.49 3.11
C GLY A 4 -19.86 -4.69 2.98
N GLY A 5 -19.14 -4.80 4.07
CA GLY A 5 -17.72 -5.16 4.10
C GLY A 5 -16.82 -4.26 3.24
N THR A 6 -16.18 -4.81 2.21
CA THR A 6 -15.29 -4.09 1.28
C THR A 6 -15.97 -3.62 0.00
N GLY A 7 -17.26 -3.93 -0.16
CA GLY A 7 -18.04 -3.58 -1.35
C GLY A 7 -18.46 -2.11 -1.38
N TYR A 8 -18.92 -1.66 -2.53
CA TYR A 8 -19.44 -0.31 -2.74
C TYR A 8 -20.72 -0.02 -1.95
N SER A 9 -21.47 -1.05 -1.54
CA SER A 9 -22.63 -0.95 -0.66
C SER A 9 -22.31 -0.80 0.83
N HIS A 10 -21.02 -0.68 1.18
CA HIS A 10 -20.58 -0.49 2.57
C HIS A 10 -21.27 0.73 3.18
N CYS A 11 -21.74 0.59 4.43
CA CYS A 11 -22.51 1.63 5.10
C CYS A 11 -22.38 1.56 6.63
N VAL A 12 -22.86 2.60 7.30
CA VAL A 12 -23.02 2.64 8.76
C VAL A 12 -24.50 2.60 9.10
N THR A 13 -24.94 1.56 9.81
CA THR A 13 -26.28 1.44 10.35
C THR A 13 -26.27 1.67 11.86
N ILE A 14 -27.36 2.24 12.39
CA ILE A 14 -27.51 2.61 13.79
C ILE A 14 -28.74 1.93 14.39
N ALA A 15 -28.57 1.45 15.60
CA ALA A 15 -29.65 1.03 16.49
C ALA A 15 -29.32 1.50 17.90
N ARG A 16 -30.34 1.72 18.74
CA ARG A 16 -30.20 2.09 20.14
C ARG A 16 -31.03 1.20 21.06
N SER A 17 -30.63 1.11 22.31
CA SER A 17 -31.36 0.40 23.36
C SER A 17 -30.97 0.97 24.72
N ASP A 18 -31.85 0.93 25.68
CA ASP A 18 -31.56 1.23 27.10
C ASP A 18 -30.83 0.07 27.80
N ASN A 19 -30.82 -1.11 27.20
CA ASN A 19 -30.18 -2.30 27.74
C ASN A 19 -29.31 -2.99 26.67
N VAL A 20 -28.09 -3.42 27.08
CA VAL A 20 -27.14 -4.09 26.19
C VAL A 20 -27.72 -5.36 25.52
N PHE A 21 -28.66 -6.01 26.11
CA PHE A 21 -29.35 -7.18 25.56
C PHE A 21 -30.61 -6.82 24.74
N GLY A 22 -30.93 -5.53 24.59
CA GLY A 22 -32.11 -5.07 23.87
C GLY A 22 -33.36 -4.95 24.72
N PRO A 23 -34.52 -4.76 24.08
CA PRO A 23 -34.72 -4.71 22.63
C PRO A 23 -34.06 -3.51 22.00
N TYR A 24 -33.59 -3.65 20.74
CA TYR A 24 -33.00 -2.58 19.98
C TYR A 24 -34.04 -1.94 19.06
N GLU A 25 -34.06 -0.60 19.07
CA GLU A 25 -34.77 0.21 18.10
C GLU A 25 -33.80 0.63 16.99
N THR A 26 -34.12 0.28 15.75
CA THR A 26 -33.30 0.70 14.58
C THR A 26 -33.61 2.12 14.20
N MET A 27 -32.60 2.87 13.79
CA MET A 27 -32.79 4.24 13.27
C MET A 27 -33.72 4.19 12.05
N PRO A 28 -34.81 5.00 12.02
CA PRO A 28 -35.82 4.91 10.96
C PRO A 28 -35.28 5.11 9.55
N ASP A 29 -34.23 5.96 9.43
CA ASP A 29 -33.67 6.37 8.14
C ASP A 29 -32.29 5.70 7.87
N ASN A 30 -32.05 4.51 8.39
CA ASN A 30 -30.80 3.79 8.08
C ASN A 30 -30.55 3.68 6.56
N PRO A 31 -29.32 3.67 6.10
CA PRO A 31 -28.07 3.87 6.87
C PRO A 31 -27.84 5.34 7.26
N LEU A 32 -27.04 5.56 8.30
CA LEU A 32 -26.56 6.89 8.69
C LEU A 32 -25.59 7.46 7.65
N LEU A 33 -24.70 6.61 7.14
CA LEU A 33 -23.66 6.97 6.17
C LEU A 33 -23.55 5.87 5.13
N THR A 34 -23.44 6.27 3.87
CA THR A 34 -23.09 5.40 2.73
C THR A 34 -22.59 6.26 1.58
N SER A 35 -21.84 5.65 0.66
CA SER A 35 -21.55 6.21 -0.67
C SER A 35 -22.14 5.37 -1.81
N ASP A 36 -22.97 4.39 -1.46
CA ASP A 36 -23.62 3.54 -2.46
C ASP A 36 -24.42 4.35 -3.48
N GLN A 37 -24.24 3.98 -4.76
CA GLN A 37 -24.89 4.64 -5.92
C GLN A 37 -24.55 6.12 -6.09
N ASN A 38 -23.56 6.66 -5.37
CA ASN A 38 -23.11 8.04 -5.52
C ASN A 38 -21.68 8.10 -6.08
N ASN A 39 -21.56 8.34 -7.38
CA ASN A 39 -20.28 8.49 -8.07
C ASN A 39 -19.75 9.94 -8.07
N LEU A 40 -20.45 10.88 -7.41
CA LEU A 40 -20.06 12.30 -7.37
C LEU A 40 -19.07 12.62 -6.24
N THR A 41 -18.93 11.74 -5.25
CA THR A 41 -17.94 11.90 -4.19
C THR A 41 -16.67 11.12 -4.50
N ALA A 42 -15.50 11.70 -4.20
CA ALA A 42 -14.21 11.04 -4.37
C ALA A 42 -14.08 9.85 -3.42
N ILE A 43 -14.65 9.94 -2.20
CA ILE A 43 -14.58 8.87 -1.21
C ILE A 43 -15.75 7.89 -1.36
N GLN A 44 -15.41 6.64 -1.57
CA GLN A 44 -16.33 5.53 -1.79
C GLN A 44 -16.26 4.52 -0.66
N LYS A 45 -17.12 3.50 -0.67
CA LYS A 45 -17.13 2.40 0.31
C LYS A 45 -17.20 2.88 1.77
N CYS A 46 -17.92 3.99 2.02
CA CYS A 46 -17.99 4.63 3.33
C CYS A 46 -18.76 3.77 4.32
N GLY A 47 -18.13 3.37 5.42
CA GLY A 47 -18.72 2.54 6.46
C GLY A 47 -17.84 2.40 7.70
N HIS A 48 -18.17 1.46 8.59
CA HIS A 48 -17.38 1.14 9.79
C HIS A 48 -17.11 2.37 10.68
N GLY A 49 -18.17 3.13 10.99
CA GLY A 49 -18.06 4.38 11.75
C GLY A 49 -17.86 4.18 13.25
N SER A 50 -17.08 5.06 13.85
CA SER A 50 -16.88 5.19 15.29
C SER A 50 -17.09 6.64 15.70
N PHE A 51 -17.89 6.88 16.74
CA PHE A 51 -18.18 8.21 17.23
C PHE A 51 -17.17 8.68 18.28
N VAL A 52 -16.91 9.99 18.28
CA VAL A 52 -16.14 10.67 19.30
C VAL A 52 -16.82 12.00 19.63
N GLU A 53 -16.89 12.31 20.92
CA GLU A 53 -17.23 13.64 21.44
C GLU A 53 -15.96 14.40 21.76
N THR A 54 -15.85 15.62 21.26
CA THR A 54 -14.73 16.50 21.58
C THR A 54 -14.90 17.09 22.98
N GLN A 55 -13.83 17.65 23.55
CA GLN A 55 -13.84 18.32 24.85
C GLN A 55 -14.87 19.48 24.93
N ASN A 56 -15.28 20.00 23.77
CA ASN A 56 -16.22 21.11 23.63
C ASN A 56 -17.65 20.65 23.28
N GLY A 57 -17.93 19.35 23.38
CA GLY A 57 -19.26 18.77 23.13
C GLY A 57 -19.64 18.67 21.65
N GLU A 58 -18.69 18.85 20.72
CA GLU A 58 -18.94 18.58 19.31
C GLU A 58 -18.75 17.09 19.02
N TRP A 59 -19.58 16.55 18.12
CA TRP A 59 -19.53 15.15 17.78
C TRP A 59 -19.00 14.94 16.36
N TYR A 60 -18.11 13.97 16.25
CA TYR A 60 -17.56 13.50 14.97
C TYR A 60 -17.67 11.98 14.85
N MET A 61 -17.64 11.51 13.62
CA MET A 61 -17.56 10.10 13.29
C MET A 61 -16.35 9.88 12.39
N ALA A 62 -15.37 9.12 12.87
CA ALA A 62 -14.35 8.53 12.01
C ALA A 62 -14.95 7.31 11.32
N HIS A 63 -14.70 7.15 10.02
CA HIS A 63 -15.22 6.03 9.25
C HIS A 63 -14.21 5.59 8.19
N LEU A 64 -14.35 4.35 7.75
CA LEU A 64 -13.59 3.85 6.61
C LEU A 64 -14.12 4.44 5.31
N CYS A 65 -13.21 4.64 4.37
CA CYS A 65 -13.52 4.96 2.97
C CYS A 65 -12.44 4.37 2.07
N SER A 66 -12.59 4.56 0.78
CA SER A 66 -11.61 4.28 -0.25
C SER A 66 -11.68 5.36 -1.31
N ARG A 67 -10.56 5.67 -1.97
CA ARG A 67 -10.48 6.54 -3.15
C ARG A 67 -10.17 5.67 -4.37
N PRO A 68 -11.16 5.06 -5.03
CA PRO A 68 -10.91 4.25 -6.22
C PRO A 68 -10.46 5.12 -7.39
N ASN A 69 -9.70 4.52 -8.29
CA ASN A 69 -9.29 5.13 -9.55
C ASN A 69 -10.46 5.24 -10.56
N SER A 70 -10.19 5.75 -11.77
CA SER A 70 -11.20 5.93 -12.83
C SER A 70 -11.86 4.63 -13.26
N ALA A 71 -11.17 3.49 -13.16
CA ALA A 71 -11.69 2.16 -13.43
C ALA A 71 -12.41 1.51 -12.23
N ARG A 72 -12.59 2.26 -11.13
CA ARG A 72 -13.19 1.83 -9.86
C ARG A 72 -12.35 0.78 -9.11
N GLY A 73 -11.04 0.73 -9.36
CA GLY A 73 -10.09 -0.08 -8.61
C GLY A 73 -9.51 0.66 -7.40
N SER A 74 -9.53 0.05 -6.23
CA SER A 74 -9.04 0.64 -4.98
C SER A 74 -7.60 0.21 -4.72
N LEU A 75 -6.63 0.92 -5.33
CA LEU A 75 -5.19 0.70 -5.13
C LEU A 75 -4.71 1.17 -3.76
N LEU A 76 -5.34 2.22 -3.21
CA LEU A 76 -4.92 2.84 -1.95
C LEU A 76 -5.42 2.06 -0.73
N GLY A 77 -6.27 1.04 -0.95
CA GLY A 77 -6.90 0.30 0.12
C GLY A 77 -7.90 1.13 0.93
N ARG A 78 -8.06 0.80 2.20
CA ARG A 78 -8.91 1.56 3.10
C ARG A 78 -8.18 2.74 3.70
N GLU A 79 -8.87 3.87 3.72
CA GLU A 79 -8.45 5.11 4.34
C GLU A 79 -9.44 5.50 5.46
N THR A 80 -9.08 6.48 6.27
CA THR A 80 -9.95 7.00 7.33
C THR A 80 -10.40 8.40 6.97
N ALA A 81 -11.70 8.62 6.96
CA ALA A 81 -12.32 9.92 6.79
C ALA A 81 -13.07 10.34 8.06
N LEU A 82 -13.38 11.62 8.16
CA LEU A 82 -14.09 12.21 9.29
C LEU A 82 -15.38 12.88 8.82
N GLN A 83 -16.47 12.71 9.56
CA GLN A 83 -17.72 13.46 9.34
C GLN A 83 -18.18 14.11 10.63
N LYS A 84 -18.64 15.35 10.55
CA LYS A 84 -19.26 16.02 11.68
C LYS A 84 -20.68 15.49 11.91
N ILE A 85 -21.04 15.26 13.18
CA ILE A 85 -22.32 14.69 13.60
C ILE A 85 -23.12 15.70 14.40
N THR A 86 -24.42 15.71 14.20
CA THR A 86 -25.41 16.37 15.03
C THR A 86 -26.38 15.35 15.59
N TRP A 87 -26.98 15.64 16.73
CA TRP A 87 -28.02 14.78 17.32
C TRP A 87 -29.40 15.41 17.12
N GLN A 88 -30.33 14.62 16.57
CA GLN A 88 -31.70 15.01 16.39
C GLN A 88 -32.64 13.89 16.87
N ASP A 89 -33.54 14.20 17.80
CA ASP A 89 -34.49 13.25 18.39
C ASP A 89 -33.82 11.98 18.97
N GLY A 90 -32.60 12.17 19.51
CA GLY A 90 -31.78 11.07 20.08
C GLY A 90 -31.14 10.16 19.03
N TRP A 91 -31.10 10.58 17.77
CA TRP A 91 -30.39 9.90 16.68
C TRP A 91 -29.26 10.75 16.11
N PRO A 92 -28.11 10.13 15.77
CA PRO A 92 -27.05 10.85 15.08
C PRO A 92 -27.47 11.14 13.63
N ARG A 93 -27.00 12.26 13.11
CA ARG A 93 -27.16 12.71 11.72
C ARG A 93 -25.86 13.32 11.23
N LEU A 94 -25.56 13.18 9.93
CA LEU A 94 -24.50 13.97 9.35
C LEU A 94 -24.85 15.46 9.44
N ALA A 95 -23.95 16.29 9.92
CA ALA A 95 -24.20 17.74 10.09
C ALA A 95 -24.44 18.45 8.76
N CYS A 96 -23.95 17.91 7.65
CA CYS A 96 -24.20 18.37 6.29
C CYS A 96 -25.61 18.00 5.76
N GLY A 97 -26.32 17.13 6.47
CA GLY A 97 -27.58 16.53 6.00
C GLY A 97 -27.36 15.35 5.05
N GLY A 98 -28.42 14.60 4.82
CA GLY A 98 -28.38 13.41 3.96
C GLY A 98 -27.56 12.26 4.54
N LYS A 99 -26.97 11.42 3.66
CA LYS A 99 -26.26 10.19 4.03
C LYS A 99 -24.88 10.07 3.39
N ILE A 100 -24.52 11.02 2.52
CA ILE A 100 -23.30 10.98 1.71
C ILE A 100 -22.18 11.73 2.43
N ALA A 101 -21.03 11.07 2.57
CA ALA A 101 -19.84 11.67 3.16
C ALA A 101 -19.34 12.88 2.35
N GLN A 102 -18.92 13.91 3.05
CA GLN A 102 -18.21 15.05 2.47
C GLN A 102 -16.71 14.79 2.39
N ASN A 103 -16.07 15.29 1.32
CA ASN A 103 -14.62 15.24 1.15
C ASN A 103 -13.89 16.20 2.11
N ALA A 104 -14.57 17.26 2.54
CA ALA A 104 -14.06 18.24 3.51
C ALA A 104 -15.12 18.56 4.55
N VAL A 105 -14.75 18.55 5.80
CA VAL A 105 -15.63 18.86 6.94
C VAL A 105 -15.03 19.97 7.78
N PRO A 106 -15.86 20.78 8.49
CA PRO A 106 -15.32 21.76 9.42
C PRO A 106 -14.50 21.11 10.53
N ALA A 107 -13.32 21.64 10.82
CA ALA A 107 -12.51 21.21 11.95
C ALA A 107 -13.25 21.45 13.28
N PRO A 108 -12.92 20.68 14.33
CA PRO A 108 -13.42 20.95 15.68
C PRO A 108 -13.05 22.35 16.15
N LYS A 109 -14.00 23.05 16.77
CA LYS A 109 -13.76 24.39 17.29
C LYS A 109 -12.87 24.34 18.53
N ASP A 110 -12.09 25.39 18.70
CA ASP A 110 -11.29 25.63 19.91
C ASP A 110 -10.33 24.48 20.29
N LEU A 111 -10.00 23.61 19.36
CA LEU A 111 -8.89 22.66 19.49
C LEU A 111 -7.66 23.22 18.78
N PRO A 112 -6.47 23.06 19.37
CA PRO A 112 -5.25 23.50 18.72
C PRO A 112 -5.00 22.71 17.45
N GLU A 113 -4.61 23.39 16.39
CA GLU A 113 -4.07 22.74 15.20
C GLU A 113 -2.66 22.23 15.50
N VAL A 114 -2.41 20.98 15.23
CA VAL A 114 -1.11 20.32 15.40
C VAL A 114 -0.67 19.78 14.07
N GLU A 115 0.44 20.30 13.56
CA GLU A 115 1.09 19.71 12.39
C GLU A 115 1.66 18.34 12.76
N LEU A 116 1.22 17.32 12.08
CA LEU A 116 1.84 16.00 12.15
C LEU A 116 3.03 15.97 11.18
N PRO A 117 4.18 15.40 11.59
CA PRO A 117 5.32 15.28 10.69
C PRO A 117 4.91 14.43 9.48
N ALA A 118 5.15 14.96 8.28
CA ALA A 118 4.98 14.19 7.07
C ALA A 118 5.99 13.03 7.07
N MET A 119 5.57 11.88 6.53
CA MET A 119 6.50 10.79 6.29
C MET A 119 7.53 11.24 5.24
N ALA A 120 8.82 11.06 5.53
CA ALA A 120 9.87 11.41 4.58
C ALA A 120 9.68 10.63 3.28
N GLU A 121 9.75 11.35 2.14
CA GLU A 121 9.69 10.72 0.82
C GLU A 121 10.94 9.85 0.59
N GLN A 122 12.09 10.35 1.00
CA GLN A 122 13.39 9.69 0.90
C GLN A 122 13.81 9.09 2.24
N ASP A 123 14.31 7.86 2.21
CA ASP A 123 15.00 7.23 3.31
C ASP A 123 16.35 6.68 2.80
N ASP A 124 17.43 7.26 3.31
CA ASP A 124 18.82 6.88 2.99
C ASP A 124 19.36 5.81 3.96
N PHE A 125 18.50 5.18 4.75
CA PHE A 125 18.82 4.10 5.67
C PHE A 125 19.99 4.39 6.64
N ILE A 126 20.14 5.66 7.03
CA ILE A 126 21.20 6.08 7.97
C ILE A 126 20.82 5.71 9.41
N ALA A 127 19.53 5.65 9.73
CA ALA A 127 19.06 5.29 11.05
C ALA A 127 19.30 3.79 11.35
N PRO A 128 19.59 3.40 12.59
CA PRO A 128 19.84 1.99 12.94
C PRO A 128 18.57 1.12 12.98
N ILE A 129 17.40 1.71 12.80
CA ILE A 129 16.09 1.04 12.75
C ILE A 129 15.29 1.61 11.58
N LEU A 130 14.41 0.80 11.01
CA LEU A 130 13.49 1.25 9.97
C LEU A 130 12.57 2.36 10.51
N ALA A 131 12.34 3.38 9.67
CA ALA A 131 11.39 4.44 9.98
C ALA A 131 9.95 3.89 10.13
N PRO A 132 9.10 4.55 10.92
CA PRO A 132 7.67 4.24 10.93
C PRO A 132 7.06 4.36 9.52
N GLY A 133 6.19 3.43 9.15
CA GLY A 133 5.55 3.42 7.83
C GLY A 133 6.08 2.37 6.88
N TYR A 134 7.17 1.69 7.23
CA TYR A 134 7.53 0.44 6.57
C TYR A 134 6.68 -0.72 7.08
N ALA A 135 6.28 -1.57 6.15
CA ALA A 135 5.58 -2.81 6.42
C ALA A 135 6.40 -4.00 5.95
N THR A 136 6.23 -5.11 6.65
CA THR A 136 6.79 -6.42 6.31
C THR A 136 5.65 -7.44 6.30
N PRO A 137 5.69 -8.48 5.47
CA PRO A 137 4.61 -9.45 5.43
C PRO A 137 4.62 -10.34 6.67
N ARG A 138 3.47 -10.43 7.34
CA ARG A 138 3.11 -11.41 8.39
C ARG A 138 3.96 -11.45 9.66
N THR A 139 5.26 -11.62 9.54
CA THR A 139 6.17 -11.78 10.68
C THR A 139 7.25 -10.70 10.71
N PRO A 140 7.74 -10.29 11.87
CA PRO A 140 8.94 -9.46 11.96
C PRO A 140 10.11 -10.15 11.27
N LEU A 141 10.90 -9.43 10.49
CA LEU A 141 12.00 -9.99 9.70
C LEU A 141 13.24 -10.36 10.52
N GLY A 142 13.33 -9.92 11.78
CA GLY A 142 14.45 -10.25 12.65
C GLY A 142 15.81 -9.91 12.01
N ASP A 143 16.73 -10.88 12.03
CA ASP A 143 18.09 -10.70 11.52
C ASP A 143 18.20 -10.63 9.99
N CYS A 144 17.11 -10.88 9.26
CA CYS A 144 17.08 -10.79 7.81
C CYS A 144 17.06 -9.33 7.32
N VAL A 145 16.79 -8.36 8.20
CA VAL A 145 16.89 -6.93 7.95
C VAL A 145 17.99 -6.33 8.81
N ASN A 146 18.95 -5.66 8.20
CA ASN A 146 20.07 -5.08 8.93
C ASN A 146 20.44 -3.70 8.38
N LEU A 147 20.50 -2.70 9.26
CA LEU A 147 20.83 -1.30 8.95
C LEU A 147 22.21 -0.90 9.51
N THR A 148 22.94 -1.82 10.12
CA THR A 148 24.19 -1.49 10.83
C THR A 148 25.42 -2.15 10.24
N VAL A 149 25.27 -3.27 9.56
CA VAL A 149 26.37 -4.05 8.94
C VAL A 149 27.02 -3.28 7.79
N ARG A 150 26.26 -2.49 7.05
CA ARG A 150 26.72 -1.54 6.01
C ARG A 150 26.03 -0.20 6.28
N PRO A 151 26.61 0.72 7.05
CA PRO A 151 25.98 1.98 7.40
C PRO A 151 25.53 2.78 6.18
N GLY A 152 24.29 3.31 6.20
CA GLY A 152 23.66 3.99 5.08
C GLY A 152 23.09 3.05 4.01
N TRP A 153 22.97 1.76 4.32
CA TRP A 153 22.36 0.75 3.46
C TRP A 153 21.44 -0.17 4.24
N LEU A 154 20.30 -0.48 3.66
CA LEU A 154 19.42 -1.53 4.15
C LEU A 154 19.87 -2.88 3.57
N ARG A 155 20.36 -3.78 4.40
CA ARG A 155 20.66 -5.15 4.00
C ARG A 155 19.45 -6.04 4.18
N LEU A 156 19.10 -6.78 3.13
CA LEU A 156 18.10 -7.82 3.14
C LEU A 156 18.77 -9.17 2.85
N THR A 157 18.71 -10.10 3.80
CA THR A 157 19.14 -11.49 3.59
C THR A 157 17.99 -12.28 2.97
N GLY A 158 18.24 -12.88 1.81
CA GLY A 158 17.24 -13.64 1.07
C GLY A 158 16.73 -14.85 1.85
N GLN A 159 15.44 -15.09 1.77
CA GLN A 159 14.76 -16.27 2.30
C GLN A 159 13.89 -16.90 1.20
N GLU A 160 12.62 -17.15 1.47
CA GLU A 160 11.69 -17.78 0.54
C GLU A 160 11.21 -16.82 -0.55
N SER A 161 10.62 -17.37 -1.61
CA SER A 161 10.09 -16.60 -2.74
C SER A 161 8.94 -15.69 -2.33
N MET A 162 8.64 -14.67 -3.16
CA MET A 162 7.57 -13.70 -2.94
C MET A 162 6.19 -14.34 -2.73
N ASN A 163 5.94 -15.50 -3.35
CA ASN A 163 4.69 -16.25 -3.22
C ASN A 163 4.56 -17.05 -1.92
N SER A 164 5.62 -17.14 -1.13
CA SER A 164 5.56 -17.87 0.14
C SER A 164 4.57 -17.22 1.12
N LEU A 165 3.93 -18.06 1.92
CA LEU A 165 3.09 -17.64 3.04
C LEU A 165 3.85 -17.59 4.37
N HIS A 166 5.15 -17.86 4.38
CA HIS A 166 5.95 -18.00 5.59
C HIS A 166 7.04 -16.92 5.71
N HIS A 167 8.21 -17.15 5.16
CA HIS A 167 9.39 -16.31 5.39
C HIS A 167 9.79 -15.54 4.14
N VAL A 168 9.14 -14.40 3.90
CA VAL A 168 9.44 -13.50 2.77
C VAL A 168 10.21 -12.29 3.26
N THR A 169 11.40 -12.04 2.72
CA THR A 169 12.18 -10.85 3.04
C THR A 169 11.76 -9.69 2.13
N LEU A 170 10.82 -8.90 2.61
CA LEU A 170 10.24 -7.73 1.93
C LEU A 170 10.13 -6.58 2.92
N VAL A 171 10.59 -5.39 2.52
CA VAL A 171 10.38 -4.13 3.23
C VAL A 171 9.72 -3.15 2.27
N ALA A 172 8.50 -2.71 2.57
CA ALA A 172 7.69 -1.92 1.65
C ALA A 172 6.97 -0.77 2.33
N ARG A 173 6.57 0.22 1.54
CA ARG A 173 5.73 1.36 1.94
C ARG A 173 4.41 1.28 1.20
N ARG A 174 3.32 1.57 1.91
CA ARG A 174 1.99 1.62 1.32
C ARG A 174 1.87 2.81 0.36
N GLN A 175 1.26 2.60 -0.78
CA GLN A 175 0.88 3.66 -1.70
C GLN A 175 -0.18 4.56 -1.07
N GLN A 176 -0.01 5.89 -1.18
CA GLN A 176 -0.89 6.88 -0.54
C GLN A 176 -1.65 7.76 -1.54
N GLU A 177 -1.14 7.92 -2.76
CA GLU A 177 -1.79 8.62 -3.87
C GLU A 177 -1.72 7.78 -5.14
N HIS A 178 -2.58 8.07 -6.10
CA HIS A 178 -2.66 7.32 -7.36
C HIS A 178 -1.39 7.50 -8.19
N GLU A 179 -0.95 8.73 -8.34
CA GLU A 179 0.29 9.06 -9.03
C GLU A 179 1.46 8.93 -8.08
N MET A 180 2.37 8.04 -8.43
CA MET A 180 3.53 7.69 -7.61
C MET A 180 4.77 7.52 -8.48
N GLN A 181 5.89 8.03 -7.99
CA GLN A 181 7.22 7.67 -8.44
C GLN A 181 7.99 7.06 -7.28
N ALA A 182 8.57 5.90 -7.49
CA ALA A 182 9.41 5.24 -6.48
C ALA A 182 10.74 4.81 -7.08
N GLU A 183 11.84 5.00 -6.34
CA GLU A 183 13.20 4.71 -6.79
C GLU A 183 14.02 4.07 -5.67
N THR A 184 14.93 3.16 -6.06
CA THR A 184 15.91 2.57 -5.16
C THR A 184 17.21 2.26 -5.90
N ARG A 185 18.31 2.17 -5.18
CA ARG A 185 19.57 1.63 -5.66
C ARG A 185 19.89 0.34 -4.95
N MET A 186 20.28 -0.67 -5.69
CA MET A 186 20.58 -1.99 -5.17
C MET A 186 21.99 -2.45 -5.57
N ASP A 187 22.71 -2.99 -4.61
CA ASP A 187 23.97 -3.73 -4.79
C ASP A 187 23.67 -5.22 -4.48
N PHE A 188 23.71 -6.04 -5.52
CA PHE A 188 23.39 -7.47 -5.41
C PHE A 188 24.16 -8.29 -6.45
N ALA A 189 24.76 -9.39 -6.01
CA ALA A 189 25.51 -10.32 -6.83
C ALA A 189 24.91 -11.74 -6.67
N PRO A 190 23.93 -12.14 -7.49
CA PRO A 190 23.41 -13.50 -7.52
C PRO A 190 24.48 -14.46 -8.03
N VAL A 191 24.53 -15.68 -7.48
CA VAL A 191 25.46 -16.74 -7.91
C VAL A 191 24.74 -17.94 -8.54
N CYS A 192 23.42 -17.96 -8.49
CA CYS A 192 22.57 -18.98 -9.11
C CYS A 192 21.17 -18.40 -9.39
N PRO A 193 20.39 -19.04 -10.30
CA PRO A 193 19.03 -18.57 -10.66
C PRO A 193 18.03 -18.56 -9.49
N GLU A 194 18.28 -19.35 -8.44
CA GLU A 194 17.43 -19.42 -7.26
C GLU A 194 17.62 -18.24 -6.30
N GLN A 195 18.46 -17.28 -6.67
CA GLN A 195 18.68 -16.03 -5.93
C GLN A 195 18.18 -14.84 -6.72
N MET A 196 17.33 -14.02 -6.12
CA MET A 196 16.83 -12.79 -6.74
C MET A 196 16.66 -11.71 -5.68
N ALA A 197 16.99 -10.48 -6.06
CA ALA A 197 16.67 -9.30 -5.28
C ALA A 197 16.26 -8.16 -6.20
N GLY A 198 15.41 -7.26 -5.69
CA GLY A 198 14.94 -6.17 -6.53
C GLY A 198 13.84 -5.32 -5.91
N PHE A 199 13.02 -4.77 -6.80
CA PHE A 199 12.03 -3.76 -6.53
C PHE A 199 10.63 -4.27 -6.88
N THR A 200 9.72 -4.22 -5.94
CA THR A 200 8.37 -4.80 -6.11
C THR A 200 7.27 -3.76 -5.96
N TYR A 201 6.20 -3.97 -6.70
CA TYR A 201 4.92 -3.31 -6.52
C TYR A 201 3.87 -4.39 -6.29
N CYS A 202 3.37 -4.49 -5.07
CA CYS A 202 2.64 -5.65 -4.61
C CYS A 202 1.41 -5.30 -3.77
N TYR A 203 0.44 -6.19 -3.80
CA TYR A 203 -0.69 -6.19 -2.88
C TYR A 203 -0.50 -7.25 -1.77
N ASP A 204 -0.20 -8.46 -2.17
CA ASP A 204 0.06 -9.61 -1.30
C ASP A 204 1.00 -10.63 -1.97
N SER A 205 1.12 -11.83 -1.42
CA SER A 205 1.95 -12.91 -1.96
C SER A 205 1.42 -13.53 -3.25
N MET A 206 0.20 -13.23 -3.65
CA MET A 206 -0.47 -13.80 -4.83
C MET A 206 -0.55 -12.78 -5.98
N ASN A 207 -0.43 -11.48 -5.67
CA ASN A 207 -0.68 -10.40 -6.60
C ASN A 207 0.43 -9.35 -6.49
N PHE A 208 1.36 -9.35 -7.44
CA PHE A 208 2.50 -8.44 -7.46
C PHE A 208 3.15 -8.33 -8.84
N TYR A 209 3.93 -7.28 -9.00
CA TYR A 209 5.00 -7.13 -9.98
C TYR A 209 6.34 -7.10 -9.25
N LEU A 210 7.35 -7.76 -9.81
CA LEU A 210 8.70 -7.80 -9.25
C LEU A 210 9.73 -7.59 -10.38
N LEU A 211 10.45 -6.48 -10.33
CA LEU A 211 11.66 -6.27 -11.13
C LEU A 211 12.84 -6.75 -10.30
N GLY A 212 13.35 -7.93 -10.63
CA GLY A 212 14.42 -8.61 -9.91
C GLY A 212 15.69 -8.76 -10.73
N LYS A 213 16.85 -8.61 -10.07
CA LYS A 213 18.14 -9.06 -10.58
C LYS A 213 18.38 -10.49 -10.12
N THR A 214 18.70 -11.36 -11.06
CA THR A 214 19.12 -12.75 -10.86
C THR A 214 20.27 -13.09 -11.80
N CYS A 215 20.62 -14.34 -11.98
CA CYS A 215 21.51 -14.77 -13.05
C CYS A 215 20.91 -15.95 -13.83
N ALA A 216 21.24 -16.03 -15.11
CA ALA A 216 20.93 -17.17 -15.94
C ALA A 216 21.75 -18.41 -15.53
N GLU A 217 21.41 -19.59 -16.07
CA GLU A 217 22.14 -20.86 -15.79
C GLU A 217 23.65 -20.80 -16.08
N ASP A 218 24.06 -19.96 -17.03
CA ASP A 218 25.47 -19.74 -17.39
C ASP A 218 26.18 -18.72 -16.46
N GLY A 219 25.48 -18.18 -15.47
CA GLY A 219 25.97 -17.17 -14.54
C GLY A 219 25.88 -15.72 -15.01
N THR A 220 25.34 -15.47 -16.22
CA THR A 220 25.15 -14.10 -16.72
C THR A 220 24.10 -13.36 -15.89
N PRO A 221 24.43 -12.18 -15.31
CA PRO A 221 23.44 -11.38 -14.58
C PRO A 221 22.32 -10.89 -15.51
N VAL A 222 21.08 -11.08 -15.11
CA VAL A 222 19.89 -10.64 -15.85
C VAL A 222 18.87 -9.93 -14.95
N LEU A 223 18.08 -9.08 -15.56
CA LEU A 223 16.84 -8.55 -14.95
C LEU A 223 15.66 -9.31 -15.48
N GLU A 224 14.78 -9.71 -14.59
CA GLU A 224 13.47 -10.30 -14.89
C GLU A 224 12.39 -9.37 -14.35
N LEU A 225 11.35 -9.15 -15.16
CA LEU A 225 10.13 -8.49 -14.72
C LEU A 225 9.02 -9.54 -14.64
N LEU A 226 8.68 -9.91 -13.41
CA LEU A 226 7.68 -10.92 -13.10
C LEU A 226 6.35 -10.28 -12.74
N LYS A 227 5.26 -10.93 -13.13
CA LYS A 227 3.89 -10.67 -12.69
C LYS A 227 3.36 -11.89 -11.98
N SER A 228 2.78 -11.74 -10.81
CA SER A 228 1.94 -12.75 -10.17
C SER A 228 0.50 -12.25 -10.14
N ASP A 229 -0.40 -13.05 -10.69
CA ASP A 229 -1.83 -12.79 -10.70
C ASP A 229 -2.56 -14.01 -10.11
N THR A 230 -3.18 -13.83 -8.95
CA THR A 230 -3.79 -14.93 -8.19
C THR A 230 -2.85 -16.13 -7.97
N GLY A 231 -1.55 -15.85 -7.81
CA GLY A 231 -0.50 -16.84 -7.56
C GLY A 231 0.08 -17.51 -8.81
N VAL A 232 -0.39 -17.15 -10.00
CA VAL A 232 0.22 -17.58 -11.25
C VAL A 232 1.31 -16.59 -11.62
N VAL A 233 2.55 -17.05 -11.65
CA VAL A 233 3.73 -16.22 -11.97
C VAL A 233 4.06 -16.37 -13.44
N GLU A 234 4.26 -15.23 -14.10
CA GLU A 234 4.58 -15.13 -15.53
C GLU A 234 5.67 -14.06 -15.74
N ASP A 235 6.51 -14.28 -16.75
CA ASP A 235 7.42 -13.24 -17.24
C ASP A 235 6.62 -12.18 -18.01
N VAL A 236 6.84 -10.91 -17.68
CA VAL A 236 6.22 -9.79 -18.41
C VAL A 236 6.93 -9.50 -19.72
N CYS A 237 8.23 -9.79 -19.78
CA CYS A 237 9.08 -9.66 -20.97
C CYS A 237 10.26 -10.63 -20.87
N ASP A 238 10.99 -10.78 -21.97
CA ASP A 238 12.23 -11.55 -21.96
C ASP A 238 13.25 -10.98 -20.95
N PRO A 239 14.05 -11.82 -20.28
CA PRO A 239 15.13 -11.38 -19.39
C PRO A 239 16.12 -10.45 -20.10
N VAL A 240 16.56 -9.41 -19.41
CA VAL A 240 17.46 -8.40 -19.95
C VAL A 240 18.85 -8.58 -19.33
N PRO A 241 19.90 -8.94 -20.11
CA PRO A 241 21.27 -8.98 -19.61
C PRO A 241 21.74 -7.64 -19.08
N VAL A 242 22.37 -7.66 -17.90
CA VAL A 242 22.90 -6.46 -17.24
C VAL A 242 24.33 -6.71 -16.78
N PRO A 243 25.16 -5.67 -16.61
CA PRO A 243 26.48 -5.84 -16.06
C PRO A 243 26.42 -6.20 -14.55
N ASP A 244 27.54 -6.73 -14.07
CA ASP A 244 27.77 -6.83 -12.63
C ASP A 244 27.71 -5.48 -11.93
N GLY A 245 27.48 -5.53 -10.61
CA GLY A 245 27.47 -4.35 -9.75
C GLY A 245 26.10 -3.76 -9.52
N THR A 246 26.12 -2.50 -9.10
CA THR A 246 24.97 -1.76 -8.62
C THR A 246 24.03 -1.33 -9.76
N LEU A 247 22.74 -1.41 -9.53
CA LEU A 247 21.67 -0.92 -10.40
C LEU A 247 20.73 0.01 -9.65
N ASP A 248 20.22 1.01 -10.35
CA ASP A 248 19.08 1.82 -9.89
C ASP A 248 17.81 1.29 -10.53
N PHE A 249 16.73 1.20 -9.75
CA PHE A 249 15.40 0.84 -10.18
C PHE A 249 14.43 1.99 -9.98
N LYS A 250 13.45 2.11 -10.87
CA LYS A 250 12.38 3.09 -10.77
C LYS A 250 11.05 2.48 -11.19
N LEU A 251 9.99 2.91 -10.53
CA LEU A 251 8.61 2.66 -10.85
C LEU A 251 7.89 4.00 -10.96
N THR A 252 7.04 4.17 -11.97
CA THR A 252 6.09 5.28 -12.06
C THR A 252 4.69 4.74 -12.31
N THR A 253 3.67 5.41 -11.75
CA THR A 253 2.28 5.12 -12.09
C THR A 253 1.68 6.27 -12.90
N THR A 254 0.62 6.00 -13.66
CA THR A 254 -0.18 7.03 -14.32
C THR A 254 -0.92 7.89 -13.29
N PRO A 255 -1.39 9.12 -13.64
CA PRO A 255 -2.09 10.00 -12.71
C PRO A 255 -3.33 9.40 -12.05
N ASP A 256 -4.00 8.46 -12.70
CA ASP A 256 -5.12 7.71 -12.13
C ASP A 256 -4.70 6.38 -11.46
N GLY A 257 -3.40 6.07 -11.46
CA GLY A 257 -2.85 4.83 -10.92
C GLY A 257 -3.15 3.58 -11.75
N GLY A 258 -3.78 3.69 -12.92
CA GLY A 258 -4.26 2.53 -13.70
C GLY A 258 -3.17 1.71 -14.37
N MET A 259 -1.99 2.30 -14.59
CA MET A 259 -0.83 1.63 -15.20
C MET A 259 0.43 1.93 -14.41
N ALA A 260 1.37 0.99 -14.42
CA ALA A 260 2.70 1.13 -13.84
C ALA A 260 3.77 0.84 -14.88
N GLN A 261 4.87 1.60 -14.88
CA GLN A 261 6.02 1.37 -15.74
C GLN A 261 7.28 1.20 -14.92
N PHE A 262 8.03 0.13 -15.17
CA PHE A 262 9.30 -0.16 -14.54
C PHE A 262 10.48 0.30 -15.40
N TYR A 263 11.54 0.73 -14.71
CA TYR A 263 12.78 1.20 -15.33
C TYR A 263 13.99 0.72 -14.52
N TYR A 264 15.10 0.63 -15.20
CA TYR A 264 16.40 0.40 -14.57
C TYR A 264 17.48 1.27 -15.22
N ARG A 265 18.61 1.43 -14.55
CA ARG A 265 19.83 2.02 -15.11
C ARG A 265 21.06 1.58 -14.31
N GLN A 266 22.23 1.69 -14.90
CA GLN A 266 23.47 1.79 -14.14
C GLN A 266 23.53 3.14 -13.42
N PRO A 267 24.22 3.25 -12.27
CA PRO A 267 24.39 4.52 -11.58
C PRO A 267 24.92 5.60 -12.54
N GLN A 268 24.26 6.77 -12.53
CA GLN A 268 24.52 7.91 -13.42
C GLN A 268 24.23 7.68 -14.92
N GLY A 269 23.74 6.51 -15.31
CA GLY A 269 23.26 6.22 -16.67
C GLY A 269 21.86 6.77 -16.93
N GLU A 270 21.42 6.65 -18.19
CA GLU A 270 20.06 6.99 -18.59
C GLU A 270 19.08 5.88 -18.17
N TRP A 271 17.86 6.30 -17.80
CA TRP A 271 16.79 5.36 -17.49
C TRP A 271 16.33 4.60 -18.73
N GLN A 272 16.26 3.29 -18.62
CA GLN A 272 15.75 2.39 -19.64
C GLN A 272 14.47 1.74 -19.10
N SER A 273 13.40 1.76 -19.89
CA SER A 273 12.19 1.00 -19.53
C SER A 273 12.44 -0.49 -19.71
N ILE A 274 11.82 -1.29 -18.85
CA ILE A 274 11.80 -2.75 -18.97
C ILE A 274 10.36 -3.23 -19.06
N GLY A 275 10.09 -4.07 -20.06
CA GLY A 275 8.74 -4.54 -20.36
C GLY A 275 7.76 -3.44 -20.79
N PRO A 276 6.52 -3.79 -21.10
CA PRO A 276 5.43 -2.87 -21.36
C PRO A 276 4.94 -2.21 -20.05
N ALA A 277 4.12 -1.17 -20.19
CA ALA A 277 3.35 -0.66 -19.04
C ALA A 277 2.41 -1.76 -18.51
N CYS A 278 2.42 -1.95 -17.20
CA CYS A 278 1.72 -3.01 -16.49
C CYS A 278 0.38 -2.50 -15.93
N PRO A 279 -0.76 -3.14 -16.22
CA PRO A 279 -2.03 -2.83 -15.58
C PRO A 279 -1.96 -3.04 -14.06
N THR A 280 -2.51 -2.10 -13.30
CA THR A 280 -2.48 -2.17 -11.82
C THR A 280 -3.73 -2.79 -11.21
N ASP A 281 -4.67 -3.22 -12.04
CA ASP A 281 -5.94 -3.85 -11.63
C ASP A 281 -5.74 -5.06 -10.72
N ILE A 282 -4.68 -5.87 -10.97
CA ILE A 282 -4.32 -7.01 -10.13
C ILE A 282 -3.89 -6.63 -8.70
N LEU A 283 -3.62 -5.34 -8.43
CA LEU A 283 -3.19 -4.80 -7.14
C LEU A 283 -4.32 -4.03 -6.44
N THR A 284 -5.57 -4.23 -6.86
CA THR A 284 -6.72 -3.54 -6.27
C THR A 284 -7.43 -4.40 -5.22
N ASP A 285 -8.10 -3.74 -4.27
CA ASP A 285 -8.95 -4.43 -3.27
C ASP A 285 -10.00 -5.32 -3.94
N GLU A 286 -10.53 -4.90 -5.09
CA GLU A 286 -11.56 -5.62 -5.83
C GLU A 286 -11.04 -6.93 -6.38
N HIS A 287 -9.83 -6.93 -6.96
CA HIS A 287 -9.19 -8.12 -7.51
C HIS A 287 -8.73 -9.07 -6.39
N CYS A 288 -7.99 -8.53 -5.43
CA CYS A 288 -7.40 -9.29 -4.32
C CYS A 288 -8.43 -9.68 -3.24
N ARG A 289 -9.65 -9.13 -3.30
CA ARG A 289 -10.70 -9.31 -2.28
C ARG A 289 -10.25 -8.91 -0.88
N GLY A 290 -9.39 -7.92 -0.80
CA GLY A 290 -8.79 -7.39 0.40
C GLY A 290 -9.20 -5.95 0.70
N PHE A 291 -8.38 -5.28 1.50
CA PHE A 291 -8.58 -3.88 1.90
C PHE A 291 -7.30 -3.19 2.36
N THR A 292 -6.13 -3.75 2.04
CA THR A 292 -4.83 -3.25 2.49
C THR A 292 -4.23 -2.20 1.56
N GLY A 293 -4.59 -2.24 0.27
CA GLY A 293 -3.99 -1.43 -0.76
C GLY A 293 -2.63 -1.94 -1.22
N ALA A 294 -2.12 -1.35 -2.28
CA ALA A 294 -0.84 -1.68 -2.88
C ALA A 294 0.35 -1.10 -2.08
N HIS A 295 1.49 -1.76 -2.19
CA HIS A 295 2.75 -1.40 -1.55
C HIS A 295 3.87 -1.39 -2.58
N VAL A 296 4.83 -0.50 -2.41
CA VAL A 296 6.07 -0.47 -3.18
C VAL A 296 7.24 -0.68 -2.24
N GLY A 297 8.22 -1.49 -2.64
CA GLY A 297 9.34 -1.78 -1.76
C GLY A 297 10.45 -2.62 -2.34
N VAL A 298 11.35 -3.03 -1.47
CA VAL A 298 12.56 -3.78 -1.78
C VAL A 298 12.48 -5.20 -1.23
N TYR A 299 13.01 -6.14 -1.98
CA TYR A 299 12.81 -7.56 -1.77
C TYR A 299 14.09 -8.35 -2.04
N ALA A 300 14.28 -9.47 -1.33
CA ALA A 300 15.32 -10.45 -1.62
C ALA A 300 14.86 -11.87 -1.30
N HIS A 301 15.24 -12.85 -2.15
CA HIS A 301 15.12 -14.26 -1.83
C HIS A 301 16.40 -15.05 -2.14
N ASP A 302 16.57 -16.18 -1.46
CA ASP A 302 17.62 -17.16 -1.67
C ASP A 302 17.07 -18.57 -1.43
N MET A 303 16.56 -19.17 -2.49
CA MET A 303 15.99 -20.51 -2.46
C MET A 303 17.08 -21.60 -2.51
N ALA A 304 18.35 -21.21 -2.77
CA ALA A 304 19.50 -22.11 -2.71
C ALA A 304 20.01 -22.34 -1.27
N GLY A 305 19.55 -21.53 -0.31
CA GLY A 305 19.94 -21.64 1.10
C GLY A 305 21.38 -21.20 1.39
N LEU A 306 21.95 -20.33 0.54
CA LEU A 306 23.30 -19.80 0.68
C LEU A 306 23.36 -18.53 1.54
N HIS A 307 22.20 -18.04 1.98
CA HIS A 307 22.04 -16.81 2.76
C HIS A 307 22.62 -15.57 2.06
N ASN A 308 22.51 -15.51 0.72
CA ASN A 308 22.90 -14.34 -0.03
C ASN A 308 22.06 -13.13 0.36
N HIS A 309 22.63 -11.94 0.20
CA HIS A 309 21.98 -10.70 0.62
C HIS A 309 22.07 -9.63 -0.46
N ALA A 310 21.10 -8.73 -0.47
CA ALA A 310 21.09 -7.52 -1.23
C ALA A 310 21.17 -6.29 -0.32
N ASP A 311 21.95 -5.30 -0.72
CA ASP A 311 22.06 -4.02 -0.03
C ASP A 311 21.34 -2.94 -0.84
N PHE A 312 20.49 -2.14 -0.19
CA PHE A 312 19.75 -1.02 -0.79
C PHE A 312 20.22 0.29 -0.18
N ASP A 313 20.67 1.23 -1.03
CA ASP A 313 21.25 2.52 -0.64
C ASP A 313 20.19 3.49 -0.14
N TYR A 314 19.03 3.51 -0.79
CA TYR A 314 17.90 4.35 -0.43
C TYR A 314 16.58 3.73 -0.91
N LEU A 315 15.47 4.24 -0.36
CA LEU A 315 14.14 4.08 -0.94
C LEU A 315 13.44 5.44 -0.97
N ASN A 316 13.23 5.97 -2.17
CA ASN A 316 12.47 7.18 -2.42
C ASN A 316 11.09 6.82 -2.89
N VAL A 317 10.05 7.40 -2.28
CA VAL A 317 8.66 7.25 -2.72
C VAL A 317 8.01 8.63 -2.71
N HIS A 318 7.80 9.17 -3.88
CA HIS A 318 7.14 10.45 -4.09
C HIS A 318 5.70 10.25 -4.56
N PHE A 319 4.78 11.01 -4.01
CA PHE A 319 3.36 11.01 -4.36
C PHE A 319 2.97 12.39 -4.88
N GLU A 320 2.41 12.46 -6.08
CA GLU A 320 1.77 13.68 -6.59
C GLU A 320 0.40 13.85 -5.92
N ARG A 321 0.12 15.06 -5.38
CA ARG A 321 -1.09 15.37 -4.59
C ARG A 321 -2.01 16.33 -5.34
#